data_50abe7eca5d674a72206ff7916e0d947
#
_entry.id   50abe7eca5d674a72206ff7916e0d947
#
_cell.length_a   1.000
_cell.length_b   1.000
_cell.length_c   1.000
_cell.angle_alpha   90.00
_cell.angle_beta   90.00
_cell.angle_gamma   90.00
#
_symmetry.space_group_name_H-M   'P 1'
#
loop_
_entity.id
_entity.type
_entity.pdbx_description
1 polymer ?
#
loop_
_entity_poly.entity_id
_entity_poly.type
_entity_poly.pdbx_seq_one_letter_code
_entity_poly.pdbx_strand_id
1 'polypeptide(L)'
;MKPHIFAGFVAMFIGLVWLGGILVLLFVDPTAGGVLPPSAIRGGAAGPTEVMGGPGETVEITLFAGELDSFYVFGLKEDQLATPGPTIRVKVGTTVKIVFTNVGTNPHTLKVMGGDQPSDDPTVPVAFAGAMIDGRVDPEGGTASLTFTVDKPGKFWYACVVPGHIERGMFGTLEVIEG
;
A
#
# COMPACT_ATOMS: atom_id res chain seq x y z
N MET A 1 -45.75 15.02 40.21
CA MET A 1 -44.81 14.99 39.09
C MET A 1 -44.73 13.55 38.60
N LYS A 2 -45.26 13.24 37.40
CA LYS A 2 -45.21 11.90 36.80
C LYS A 2 -44.04 11.86 35.79
N PRO A 3 -43.20 10.84 35.78
CA PRO A 3 -42.16 10.68 34.74
C PRO A 3 -42.80 10.16 33.44
N HIS A 4 -42.54 10.85 32.33
CA HIS A 4 -42.88 10.39 30.99
C HIS A 4 -41.83 9.37 30.52
N ILE A 5 -42.26 8.14 30.34
CA ILE A 5 -41.47 7.09 29.72
C ILE A 5 -41.54 7.25 28.19
N PHE A 6 -40.47 7.67 27.55
CA PHE A 6 -40.35 7.65 26.11
C PHE A 6 -40.03 6.19 25.66
N ALA A 7 -41.02 5.55 25.08
CA ALA A 7 -40.83 4.30 24.38
C ALA A 7 -40.21 4.60 22.98
N GLY A 8 -38.92 4.36 22.83
CA GLY A 8 -38.25 4.43 21.52
C GLY A 8 -38.66 3.25 20.63
N PHE A 9 -39.33 3.54 19.51
CA PHE A 9 -39.59 2.55 18.48
C PHE A 9 -38.28 2.32 17.70
N VAL A 10 -37.74 1.11 17.81
CA VAL A 10 -36.65 0.64 16.94
C VAL A 10 -37.27 0.13 15.65
N ALA A 11 -37.06 0.84 14.55
CA ALA A 11 -37.48 0.40 13.22
C ALA A 11 -36.53 -0.69 12.73
N MET A 12 -37.05 -1.90 12.59
CA MET A 12 -36.34 -3.06 12.05
C MET A 12 -36.48 -3.02 10.52
N PHE A 13 -35.39 -2.78 9.81
CA PHE A 13 -35.35 -2.88 8.34
C PHE A 13 -35.16 -4.34 7.94
N ILE A 14 -36.17 -4.93 7.31
CA ILE A 14 -36.10 -6.28 6.70
C ILE A 14 -35.74 -6.07 5.22
N GLY A 15 -34.54 -6.43 4.84
CA GLY A 15 -34.13 -6.50 3.43
C GLY A 15 -34.44 -7.88 2.84
N LEU A 16 -35.27 -7.93 1.81
CA LEU A 16 -35.59 -9.16 1.08
C LEU A 16 -34.69 -9.25 -0.16
N VAL A 17 -33.80 -10.24 -0.20
CA VAL A 17 -33.02 -10.56 -1.41
C VAL A 17 -33.48 -11.92 -1.94
N TRP A 18 -33.94 -11.93 -3.21
CA TRP A 18 -34.32 -13.16 -3.92
C TRP A 18 -33.13 -13.73 -4.69
N LEU A 19 -32.68 -14.90 -4.35
CA LEU A 19 -31.69 -15.67 -5.11
C LEU A 19 -32.19 -17.12 -5.24
N GLY A 20 -32.74 -17.45 -6.43
CA GLY A 20 -32.86 -18.85 -6.86
C GLY A 20 -33.63 -19.80 -5.95
N GLY A 21 -34.79 -19.42 -5.45
CA GLY A 21 -35.73 -20.38 -4.81
C GLY A 21 -35.45 -20.71 -3.34
N ILE A 22 -34.50 -20.08 -2.68
CA ILE A 22 -34.24 -20.24 -1.24
C ILE A 22 -34.42 -18.88 -0.54
N LEU A 23 -35.41 -18.82 0.37
CA LEU A 23 -35.60 -17.67 1.23
C LEU A 23 -34.61 -17.72 2.40
N VAL A 24 -33.57 -16.86 2.37
CA VAL A 24 -32.65 -16.69 3.50
C VAL A 24 -33.06 -15.44 4.25
N LEU A 25 -33.53 -15.60 5.47
CA LEU A 25 -33.78 -14.51 6.41
C LEU A 25 -32.48 -14.15 7.13
N LEU A 26 -31.89 -13.01 6.76
CA LEU A 26 -30.74 -12.44 7.48
C LEU A 26 -31.29 -11.52 8.59
N PHE A 27 -31.14 -11.94 9.82
CA PHE A 27 -31.36 -11.07 10.98
C PHE A 27 -30.10 -10.22 11.21
N VAL A 28 -30.20 -8.93 11.01
CA VAL A 28 -29.14 -7.99 11.41
C VAL A 28 -29.46 -7.53 12.82
N ASP A 29 -28.62 -7.90 13.78
CA ASP A 29 -28.73 -7.43 15.16
C ASP A 29 -28.20 -5.98 15.26
N PRO A 30 -29.06 -4.96 15.51
CA PRO A 30 -28.64 -3.57 15.57
C PRO A 30 -27.86 -3.22 16.86
N THR A 31 -27.71 -4.17 17.80
CA THR A 31 -26.99 -3.95 19.06
C THR A 31 -25.57 -4.51 19.04
N ALA A 32 -25.19 -5.22 18.00
CA ALA A 32 -23.82 -5.61 17.77
C ALA A 32 -23.02 -4.34 17.39
N GLY A 33 -22.59 -3.59 18.38
CA GLY A 33 -21.49 -2.63 18.27
C GLY A 33 -20.26 -3.42 17.84
N GLY A 34 -20.18 -3.71 16.53
CA GLY A 34 -19.13 -4.50 15.94
C GLY A 34 -17.83 -3.73 16.03
N VAL A 35 -17.06 -4.00 17.07
CA VAL A 35 -15.61 -3.87 16.99
C VAL A 35 -15.21 -4.83 15.86
N LEU A 36 -14.93 -4.27 14.68
CA LEU A 36 -14.40 -5.05 13.56
C LEU A 36 -13.19 -5.86 14.09
N PRO A 37 -13.16 -7.18 13.83
CA PRO A 37 -12.04 -7.99 14.29
C PRO A 37 -10.75 -7.40 13.70
N PRO A 38 -9.60 -7.47 14.41
CA PRO A 38 -8.32 -6.92 13.92
C PRO A 38 -7.88 -7.44 12.54
N SER A 39 -8.50 -8.52 12.06
CA SER A 39 -8.32 -9.04 10.70
C SER A 39 -8.98 -8.21 9.59
N ALA A 40 -9.87 -7.27 9.91
CA ALA A 40 -10.50 -6.41 8.90
C ALA A 40 -9.64 -5.18 8.52
N ILE A 41 -8.59 -4.89 9.30
CA ILE A 41 -7.60 -3.83 9.01
C ILE A 41 -6.38 -4.38 8.22
N ARG A 42 -6.39 -5.65 7.89
CA ARG A 42 -5.53 -6.14 6.82
C ARG A 42 -6.13 -5.67 5.50
N GLY A 43 -5.76 -4.47 5.10
CA GLY A 43 -5.63 -4.17 3.68
C GLY A 43 -4.80 -5.33 3.13
N GLY A 44 -5.45 -6.29 2.46
CA GLY A 44 -4.78 -7.45 1.94
C GLY A 44 -3.59 -6.93 1.17
N ALA A 45 -2.39 -7.45 1.43
CA ALA A 45 -1.24 -7.16 0.62
C ALA A 45 -1.73 -7.20 -0.83
N ALA A 46 -1.69 -6.05 -1.50
CA ALA A 46 -2.14 -6.00 -2.90
C ALA A 46 -1.42 -7.14 -3.59
N GLY A 47 -2.17 -8.07 -4.19
CA GLY A 47 -1.60 -9.25 -4.80
C GLY A 47 -0.42 -8.85 -5.69
N PRO A 48 0.51 -9.75 -5.98
CA PRO A 48 1.67 -9.40 -6.80
C PRO A 48 1.18 -8.76 -8.09
N THR A 49 1.73 -7.57 -8.38
CA THR A 49 1.49 -6.86 -9.63
C THR A 49 1.81 -7.79 -10.80
N GLU A 50 1.05 -7.71 -11.86
CA GLU A 50 1.39 -8.40 -13.12
C GLU A 50 2.85 -8.12 -13.50
N VAL A 51 3.52 -9.13 -14.05
CA VAL A 51 4.93 -8.99 -14.47
C VAL A 51 5.02 -8.00 -15.61
N MET A 52 5.84 -6.96 -15.43
CA MET A 52 5.95 -5.84 -16.37
C MET A 52 7.29 -5.84 -17.09
N GLY A 53 7.26 -5.36 -18.33
CA GLY A 53 8.44 -5.06 -19.12
C GLY A 53 9.23 -6.28 -19.59
N GLY A 54 10.41 -5.98 -20.16
CA GLY A 54 11.40 -6.89 -20.68
C GLY A 54 12.69 -6.15 -21.06
N PRO A 55 13.70 -6.86 -21.57
CA PRO A 55 14.97 -6.24 -21.93
C PRO A 55 14.80 -5.07 -22.92
N GLY A 56 15.28 -3.88 -22.55
CA GLY A 56 15.19 -2.68 -23.36
C GLY A 56 13.85 -1.96 -23.32
N GLU A 57 12.84 -2.49 -22.62
CA GLU A 57 11.55 -1.81 -22.42
C GLU A 57 11.61 -0.85 -21.24
N THR A 58 10.80 0.20 -21.30
CA THR A 58 10.60 1.14 -20.20
C THR A 58 9.18 0.98 -19.64
N VAL A 59 9.09 0.82 -18.34
CA VAL A 59 7.83 0.73 -17.60
C VAL A 59 7.73 1.92 -16.66
N GLU A 60 6.61 2.64 -16.71
CA GLU A 60 6.29 3.72 -15.77
C GLU A 60 5.32 3.21 -14.71
N ILE A 61 5.64 3.46 -13.44
CA ILE A 61 4.87 3.05 -12.28
C ILE A 61 4.58 4.29 -11.43
N THR A 62 3.33 4.57 -11.16
CA THR A 62 2.97 5.56 -10.14
C THR A 62 2.94 4.88 -8.79
N LEU A 63 3.70 5.41 -7.83
CA LEU A 63 3.75 4.93 -6.46
C LEU A 63 3.32 6.04 -5.51
N PHE A 64 2.21 5.82 -4.82
CA PHE A 64 1.68 6.72 -3.79
C PHE A 64 2.27 6.39 -2.44
N ALA A 65 2.51 7.41 -1.63
CA ALA A 65 3.01 7.33 -0.27
C ALA A 65 2.12 8.15 0.67
N GLY A 66 1.91 7.67 1.89
CA GLY A 66 1.09 8.37 2.86
C GLY A 66 1.03 7.67 4.21
N GLU A 67 0.00 7.96 4.98
CA GLU A 67 -0.27 7.39 6.29
C GLU A 67 -1.64 6.72 6.34
N LEU A 68 -1.72 5.59 7.08
CA LEU A 68 -2.96 4.96 7.52
C LEU A 68 -2.85 4.71 9.03
N ASP A 69 -3.62 5.43 9.81
CA ASP A 69 -3.56 5.41 11.28
C ASP A 69 -2.14 5.72 11.78
N SER A 70 -1.49 4.73 12.40
CA SER A 70 -0.13 4.83 12.91
C SER A 70 0.95 4.27 11.97
N PHE A 71 0.56 3.80 10.78
CA PHE A 71 1.46 3.20 9.80
C PHE A 71 1.81 4.16 8.68
N TYR A 72 3.01 4.01 8.13
CA TYR A 72 3.40 4.62 6.88
C TYR A 72 3.26 3.60 5.75
N VAL A 73 2.71 4.02 4.61
CA VAL A 73 2.16 3.11 3.61
C VAL A 73 2.59 3.49 2.19
N PHE A 74 2.55 2.48 1.30
CA PHE A 74 2.65 2.66 -0.15
C PHE A 74 1.45 2.06 -0.86
N GLY A 75 1.17 2.55 -2.08
CA GLY A 75 0.15 1.97 -2.95
C GLY A 75 0.41 2.27 -4.43
N LEU A 76 -0.14 1.46 -5.32
CA LEU A 76 -0.14 1.71 -6.77
C LEU A 76 -1.34 2.56 -7.20
N LYS A 77 -2.26 2.81 -6.28
CA LYS A 77 -3.37 3.74 -6.41
C LYS A 77 -3.53 4.49 -5.09
N GLU A 78 -4.01 5.71 -5.18
CA GLU A 78 -4.21 6.58 -4.02
C GLU A 78 -5.20 6.01 -3.01
N ASP A 79 -6.23 5.31 -3.49
CA ASP A 79 -7.27 4.65 -2.68
C ASP A 79 -6.91 3.23 -2.23
N GLN A 80 -5.71 2.72 -2.55
CA GLN A 80 -5.24 1.38 -2.24
C GLN A 80 -3.86 1.40 -1.56
N LEU A 81 -3.73 2.22 -0.54
CA LEU A 81 -2.52 2.27 0.29
C LEU A 81 -2.48 1.08 1.25
N ALA A 82 -1.30 0.49 1.45
CA ALA A 82 -1.10 -0.70 2.29
C ALA A 82 0.26 -0.73 2.99
N THR A 83 0.34 -1.51 4.05
CA THR A 83 1.59 -1.84 4.74
C THR A 83 1.69 -3.35 4.99
N PRO A 84 2.75 -4.06 4.57
CA PRO A 84 3.74 -3.59 3.59
C PRO A 84 3.10 -3.15 2.27
N GLY A 85 3.79 -2.29 1.53
CA GLY A 85 3.36 -1.86 0.19
C GLY A 85 3.27 -3.03 -0.80
N PRO A 86 2.64 -2.83 -1.99
CA PRO A 86 2.44 -3.87 -2.99
C PRO A 86 3.76 -4.46 -3.50
N THR A 87 3.73 -5.73 -3.89
CA THR A 87 4.84 -6.35 -4.61
C THR A 87 4.83 -5.91 -6.07
N ILE A 88 5.90 -5.31 -6.54
CA ILE A 88 6.12 -4.91 -7.93
C ILE A 88 6.96 -6.00 -8.60
N ARG A 89 6.56 -6.47 -9.78
CA ARG A 89 7.28 -7.50 -10.55
C ARG A 89 7.71 -6.97 -11.90
N VAL A 90 8.99 -7.13 -12.23
CA VAL A 90 9.57 -6.72 -13.51
C VAL A 90 10.56 -7.76 -14.02
N LYS A 91 10.80 -7.76 -15.32
CA LYS A 91 11.82 -8.64 -15.93
C LYS A 91 13.19 -7.97 -15.95
N VAL A 92 14.25 -8.77 -15.87
CA VAL A 92 15.64 -8.31 -16.06
C VAL A 92 15.78 -7.53 -17.38
N GLY A 93 16.53 -6.44 -17.36
CA GLY A 93 16.75 -5.54 -18.49
C GLY A 93 15.67 -4.47 -18.69
N THR A 94 14.62 -4.45 -17.88
CA THR A 94 13.61 -3.39 -17.89
C THR A 94 14.18 -2.09 -17.30
N THR A 95 13.90 -0.99 -17.95
CA THR A 95 14.06 0.36 -17.35
C THR A 95 12.78 0.71 -16.59
N VAL A 96 12.90 0.91 -15.30
CA VAL A 96 11.78 1.26 -14.42
C VAL A 96 11.83 2.74 -14.11
N LYS A 97 10.77 3.46 -14.45
CA LYS A 97 10.53 4.84 -14.01
C LYS A 97 9.44 4.84 -12.96
N ILE A 98 9.75 5.27 -11.75
CA ILE A 98 8.76 5.46 -10.70
C ILE A 98 8.43 6.95 -10.59
N VAL A 99 7.15 7.28 -10.77
CA VAL A 99 6.58 8.58 -10.40
C VAL A 99 6.05 8.44 -8.99
N PHE A 100 6.74 9.05 -8.06
CA PHE A 100 6.43 9.00 -6.64
C PHE A 100 5.59 10.21 -6.26
N THR A 101 4.43 9.97 -5.63
CA THR A 101 3.49 11.01 -5.18
C THR A 101 3.24 10.86 -3.69
N ASN A 102 3.52 11.90 -2.93
CA ASN A 102 3.24 11.94 -1.51
C ASN A 102 1.84 12.54 -1.26
N VAL A 103 0.88 11.69 -0.92
CA VAL A 103 -0.50 12.08 -0.57
C VAL A 103 -0.71 12.22 0.93
N GLY A 104 0.33 11.95 1.71
CA GLY A 104 0.31 12.03 3.18
C GLY A 104 0.61 13.44 3.71
N THR A 105 0.73 13.51 5.03
CA THR A 105 1.00 14.74 5.78
C THR A 105 2.44 14.87 6.27
N ASN A 106 3.24 13.81 6.11
CA ASN A 106 4.66 13.79 6.46
C ASN A 106 5.55 13.73 5.21
N PRO A 107 6.77 14.27 5.25
CA PRO A 107 7.72 14.12 4.14
C PRO A 107 8.17 12.68 3.98
N HIS A 108 8.23 12.20 2.74
CA HIS A 108 8.66 10.84 2.40
C HIS A 108 9.79 10.86 1.37
N THR A 109 10.49 9.74 1.23
CA THR A 109 11.46 9.50 0.17
C THR A 109 11.33 8.07 -0.34
N LEU A 110 12.09 7.70 -1.36
CA LEU A 110 12.10 6.35 -1.92
C LEU A 110 13.51 5.93 -2.28
N LYS A 111 13.87 4.73 -1.85
CA LYS A 111 15.13 4.05 -2.17
C LYS A 111 14.85 2.59 -2.50
N VAL A 112 15.47 2.06 -3.55
CA VAL A 112 15.46 0.63 -3.83
C VAL A 112 16.80 0.03 -3.41
N MET A 113 16.76 -1.02 -2.59
CA MET A 113 17.94 -1.62 -1.98
C MET A 113 17.88 -3.15 -2.01
N GLY A 114 19.04 -3.79 -1.94
CA GLY A 114 19.17 -5.23 -1.72
C GLY A 114 19.23 -5.56 -0.22
N GLY A 115 19.47 -6.85 0.07
CA GLY A 115 19.62 -7.37 1.44
C GLY A 115 18.42 -8.19 1.89
N ASP A 116 18.56 -8.79 3.07
CA ASP A 116 17.54 -9.71 3.62
C ASP A 116 16.29 -8.97 4.12
N GLN A 117 16.44 -7.69 4.47
CA GLN A 117 15.38 -6.83 4.97
C GLN A 117 15.59 -5.36 4.53
N PRO A 118 14.53 -4.54 4.51
CA PRO A 118 14.68 -3.11 4.27
C PRO A 118 15.42 -2.43 5.42
N SER A 119 16.15 -1.34 5.11
CA SER A 119 16.95 -0.59 6.08
C SER A 119 16.91 0.90 5.80
N ASP A 120 16.80 1.72 6.84
CA ASP A 120 16.97 3.18 6.77
C ASP A 120 18.41 3.62 7.03
N ASP A 121 19.35 2.66 7.24
CA ASP A 121 20.78 2.95 7.32
C ASP A 121 21.26 3.60 6.00
N PRO A 122 21.78 4.83 6.05
CA PRO A 122 22.23 5.54 4.87
C PRO A 122 23.41 4.87 4.17
N THR A 123 24.16 4.00 4.84
CA THR A 123 25.31 3.27 4.28
C THR A 123 24.90 2.09 3.40
N VAL A 124 23.66 1.59 3.53
CA VAL A 124 23.15 0.53 2.63
C VAL A 124 23.09 1.08 1.21
N PRO A 125 23.77 0.46 0.23
CA PRO A 125 23.79 0.97 -1.14
C PRO A 125 22.43 0.81 -1.83
N VAL A 126 22.18 1.62 -2.87
CA VAL A 126 21.08 1.37 -3.81
C VAL A 126 21.31 0.05 -4.55
N ALA A 127 20.24 -0.67 -4.87
CA ALA A 127 20.32 -1.94 -5.61
C ALA A 127 20.71 -1.73 -7.08
N PHE A 128 20.31 -0.59 -7.65
CA PHE A 128 20.51 -0.22 -9.05
C PHE A 128 20.90 1.27 -9.12
N ALA A 129 21.73 1.63 -10.10
CA ALA A 129 22.14 3.04 -10.28
C ALA A 129 20.89 3.92 -10.55
N GLY A 130 20.77 5.03 -9.85
CA GLY A 130 19.63 5.94 -9.95
C GLY A 130 18.37 5.53 -9.17
N ALA A 131 18.41 4.43 -8.44
CA ALA A 131 17.26 3.88 -7.72
C ALA A 131 17.01 4.55 -6.35
N MET A 132 17.13 5.86 -6.27
CA MET A 132 16.84 6.67 -5.08
C MET A 132 16.39 8.07 -5.49
N ILE A 133 15.39 8.60 -4.79
CA ILE A 133 15.02 10.01 -4.85
C ILE A 133 16.02 10.82 -4.02
N ASP A 134 16.56 11.88 -4.62
CA ASP A 134 17.41 12.82 -3.91
C ASP A 134 16.55 13.74 -3.02
N GLY A 135 16.81 13.69 -1.72
CA GLY A 135 16.06 14.46 -0.73
C GLY A 135 14.70 13.82 -0.33
N ARG A 136 13.80 14.68 0.12
CA ARG A 136 12.45 14.30 0.57
C ARG A 136 11.40 14.94 -0.31
N VAL A 137 10.32 14.23 -0.51
CA VAL A 137 9.14 14.72 -1.24
C VAL A 137 8.16 15.31 -0.23
N ASP A 138 7.78 16.56 -0.47
CA ASP A 138 6.88 17.31 0.39
C ASP A 138 5.49 16.63 0.47
N PRO A 139 4.79 16.79 1.59
CA PRO A 139 3.43 16.27 1.77
C PRO A 139 2.40 16.94 0.83
N GLU A 140 1.17 16.42 0.88
CA GLU A 140 -0.01 17.02 0.23
C GLU A 140 0.11 17.19 -1.30
N GLY A 141 0.62 16.15 -1.98
CA GLY A 141 0.67 16.11 -3.44
C GLY A 141 2.04 16.41 -4.05
N GLY A 142 3.10 16.54 -3.21
CA GLY A 142 4.46 16.62 -3.70
C GLY A 142 4.83 15.40 -4.55
N THR A 143 5.59 15.61 -5.63
CA THR A 143 5.99 14.56 -6.56
C THR A 143 7.49 14.58 -6.82
N ALA A 144 8.05 13.40 -7.05
CA ALA A 144 9.40 13.22 -7.57
C ALA A 144 9.45 12.00 -8.48
N SER A 145 10.50 11.82 -9.24
CA SER A 145 10.67 10.62 -10.04
C SER A 145 12.10 10.09 -9.95
N LEU A 146 12.22 8.77 -10.07
CA LEU A 146 13.50 8.10 -10.24
C LEU A 146 13.42 7.12 -11.41
N THR A 147 14.55 6.88 -12.04
CA THR A 147 14.66 5.97 -13.18
C THR A 147 15.90 5.10 -13.04
N PHE A 148 15.73 3.80 -13.16
CA PHE A 148 16.82 2.84 -13.05
C PHE A 148 16.56 1.61 -13.94
N THR A 149 17.61 0.91 -14.32
CA THR A 149 17.48 -0.37 -15.06
C THR A 149 17.76 -1.52 -14.11
N VAL A 150 16.87 -2.52 -14.10
CA VAL A 150 17.07 -3.74 -13.32
C VAL A 150 17.97 -4.69 -14.11
N ASP A 151 19.22 -4.83 -13.71
CA ASP A 151 20.29 -5.55 -14.44
C ASP A 151 20.55 -6.97 -13.92
N LYS A 152 19.85 -7.39 -12.87
CA LYS A 152 20.01 -8.70 -12.24
C LYS A 152 18.70 -9.19 -11.59
N PRO A 153 18.42 -10.50 -11.64
CA PRO A 153 17.25 -11.07 -10.97
C PRO A 153 17.42 -11.08 -9.47
N GLY A 154 16.30 -11.15 -8.76
CA GLY A 154 16.29 -11.27 -7.31
C GLY A 154 15.12 -10.54 -6.65
N LYS A 155 15.13 -10.59 -5.33
CA LYS A 155 14.20 -9.85 -4.48
C LYS A 155 14.91 -8.62 -3.91
N PHE A 156 14.29 -7.47 -4.10
CA PHE A 156 14.75 -6.18 -3.61
C PHE A 156 13.66 -5.53 -2.79
N TRP A 157 14.03 -4.50 -2.02
CA TRP A 157 13.11 -3.71 -1.23
C TRP A 157 13.03 -2.29 -1.79
N TYR A 158 11.84 -1.76 -1.93
CA TYR A 158 11.65 -0.32 -2.04
C TYR A 158 11.13 0.19 -0.70
N ALA A 159 11.71 1.26 -0.18
CA ALA A 159 11.42 1.75 1.16
C ALA A 159 11.59 3.27 1.27
N CYS A 160 10.86 3.86 2.21
CA CYS A 160 11.11 5.21 2.67
C CYS A 160 12.23 5.18 3.72
N VAL A 161 13.35 5.85 3.45
CA VAL A 161 14.51 5.88 4.35
C VAL A 161 14.51 7.09 5.31
N VAL A 162 13.37 7.72 5.52
CA VAL A 162 13.19 8.64 6.63
C VAL A 162 13.23 7.81 7.93
N PRO A 163 14.04 8.18 8.95
CA PRO A 163 14.15 7.42 10.18
C PRO A 163 12.80 7.12 10.83
N GLY A 164 12.58 5.87 11.23
CA GLY A 164 11.36 5.40 11.87
C GLY A 164 10.21 5.05 10.91
N HIS A 165 10.34 5.29 9.60
CA HIS A 165 9.27 4.99 8.64
C HIS A 165 9.21 3.50 8.27
N ILE A 166 10.37 2.84 8.17
CA ILE A 166 10.46 1.40 7.90
C ILE A 166 9.86 0.59 9.06
N GLU A 167 10.15 0.95 10.31
CA GLU A 167 9.61 0.30 11.50
C GLU A 167 8.08 0.40 11.58
N ARG A 168 7.53 1.45 10.95
CA ARG A 168 6.09 1.66 10.83
C ARG A 168 5.51 1.14 9.52
N GLY A 169 6.26 0.29 8.81
CA GLY A 169 5.80 -0.49 7.68
C GLY A 169 5.98 0.14 6.30
N MET A 170 6.73 1.23 6.15
CA MET A 170 6.87 1.93 4.87
C MET A 170 7.91 1.29 3.96
N PHE A 171 7.62 0.11 3.50
CA PHE A 171 8.41 -0.65 2.52
C PHE A 171 7.53 -1.59 1.71
N GLY A 172 8.04 -2.03 0.57
CA GLY A 172 7.44 -3.06 -0.26
C GLY A 172 8.51 -3.86 -1.00
N THR A 173 8.11 -4.81 -1.81
CA THR A 173 8.99 -5.71 -2.53
C THR A 173 9.05 -5.36 -4.02
N LEU A 174 10.26 -5.33 -4.59
CA LEU A 174 10.52 -5.36 -6.02
C LEU A 174 11.10 -6.73 -6.37
N GLU A 175 10.34 -7.55 -7.08
CA GLU A 175 10.79 -8.84 -7.60
C GLU A 175 11.25 -8.68 -9.05
N VAL A 176 12.52 -8.95 -9.30
CA VAL A 176 13.10 -8.97 -10.64
C VAL A 176 13.24 -10.42 -11.08
N ILE A 177 12.52 -10.81 -12.12
CA ILE A 177 12.52 -12.18 -12.64
C ILE A 177 13.30 -12.26 -13.94
N GLU A 178 13.78 -13.45 -14.27
CA GLU A 178 14.38 -13.72 -15.57
C GLU A 178 13.40 -13.42 -16.72
N GLY A 179 13.91 -13.05 -17.87
CA GLY A 179 13.13 -12.68 -19.06
C GLY A 179 12.65 -13.88 -19.86
#